data_5a1bf6ab24f3ad167bd0183cb2db671b
#
_entry.id   5a1bf6ab24f3ad167bd0183cb2db671b
#
_cell.length_a   1.000
_cell.length_b   1.000
_cell.length_c   1.000
_cell.angle_alpha   90.00
_cell.angle_beta   90.00
_cell.angle_gamma   90.00
#
_symmetry.space_group_name_H-M   'P 1'
#
loop_
_entity.id
_entity.type
_entity.pdbx_description
1 polymer ?
#
loop_
_entity_poly.entity_id
_entity_poly.type
_entity_poly.pdbx_seq_one_letter_code
_entity_poly.pdbx_strand_id
1 'polypeptide(L)'
;MYERKILPNLNCGLDLIGEVLYGKWKIRLLWFINEGHKRPSELQRKIPDATRRVLNIQLKELEDHELITKKIYPVVPPKVEYSLTEFGKTVIPLIAALGNWGDKNDKLLRSVILKRLKSETE
;
A
#
# COMPACT_ATOMS: atom_id res chain seq x y z
N MET A 1 -2.46 -14.05 -15.10
CA MET A 1 -3.02 -13.46 -13.87
C MET A 1 -3.00 -14.49 -12.75
N TYR A 2 -2.62 -14.06 -11.57
CA TYR A 2 -2.58 -14.97 -10.41
C TYR A 2 -4.00 -15.36 -9.98
N GLU A 3 -4.27 -16.65 -9.93
CA GLU A 3 -5.53 -17.15 -9.41
C GLU A 3 -5.33 -17.61 -7.97
N ARG A 4 -6.24 -17.18 -7.12
CA ARG A 4 -6.22 -17.52 -5.71
C ARG A 4 -6.66 -18.96 -5.51
N LYS A 5 -5.79 -19.79 -4.93
CA LYS A 5 -6.12 -21.21 -4.63
C LYS A 5 -6.89 -21.36 -3.33
N ILE A 6 -6.78 -20.40 -2.43
CA ILE A 6 -7.46 -20.41 -1.13
C ILE A 6 -8.53 -19.33 -1.14
N LEU A 7 -9.73 -19.70 -0.72
CA LEU A 7 -10.84 -18.75 -0.63
C LEU A 7 -10.50 -17.65 0.38
N PRO A 8 -10.97 -16.42 0.15
CA PRO A 8 -10.73 -15.34 1.09
C PRO A 8 -11.39 -15.61 2.43
N ASN A 9 -10.72 -15.15 3.50
CA ASN A 9 -11.26 -15.23 4.86
C ASN A 9 -12.09 -13.98 5.12
N LEU A 10 -13.40 -14.16 5.34
CA LEU A 10 -14.34 -13.05 5.48
C LEU A 10 -15.08 -13.09 6.82
N ASN A 11 -14.46 -13.69 7.86
CA ASN A 11 -15.14 -13.96 9.13
C ASN A 11 -15.33 -12.72 10.01
N CYS A 12 -14.43 -11.77 9.97
CA CYS A 12 -14.50 -10.56 10.79
C CYS A 12 -13.86 -9.37 10.11
N GLY A 13 -14.01 -8.18 10.70
CA GLY A 13 -13.43 -6.95 10.14
C GLY A 13 -11.94 -7.01 9.90
N LEU A 14 -11.18 -7.67 10.78
CA LEU A 14 -9.74 -7.79 10.60
C LEU A 14 -9.40 -8.67 9.41
N ASP A 15 -10.16 -9.73 9.18
CA ASP A 15 -9.97 -10.57 8.00
C ASP A 15 -10.30 -9.80 6.72
N LEU A 16 -11.37 -9.00 6.74
CA LEU A 16 -11.75 -8.17 5.60
C LEU A 16 -10.65 -7.16 5.27
N ILE A 17 -10.11 -6.49 6.28
CA ILE A 17 -9.00 -5.56 6.09
C ILE A 17 -7.80 -6.27 5.46
N GLY A 18 -7.50 -7.48 5.93
CA GLY A 18 -6.41 -8.26 5.40
C GLY A 18 -6.54 -8.50 3.91
N GLU A 19 -7.77 -8.79 3.44
CA GLU A 19 -8.00 -9.04 2.02
C GLU A 19 -7.71 -7.83 1.13
N VAL A 20 -7.90 -6.61 1.64
CA VAL A 20 -7.76 -5.41 0.82
C VAL A 20 -6.48 -4.62 1.09
N LEU A 21 -5.89 -4.73 2.28
CA LEU A 21 -4.72 -3.96 2.66
C LEU A 21 -3.42 -4.77 2.78
N TYR A 22 -3.48 -6.09 2.80
CA TYR A 22 -2.26 -6.89 2.87
C TYR A 22 -1.50 -6.82 1.55
N GLY A 23 -0.30 -6.31 1.66
CA GLY A 23 0.64 -6.09 0.58
C GLY A 23 1.70 -5.15 1.14
N LYS A 24 2.96 -5.46 0.91
CA LYS A 24 4.07 -4.76 1.56
C LYS A 24 4.00 -3.23 1.40
N TRP A 25 3.48 -2.76 0.27
CA TRP A 25 3.54 -1.34 -0.07
C TRP A 25 2.17 -0.65 -0.11
N LYS A 26 1.07 -1.41 0.06
CA LYS A 26 -0.29 -0.87 -0.13
C LYS A 26 -0.61 0.30 0.80
N ILE A 27 -0.30 0.17 2.07
CA ILE A 27 -0.57 1.24 3.05
C ILE A 27 0.23 2.50 2.70
N ARG A 28 1.50 2.34 2.33
CA ARG A 28 2.33 3.47 1.92
C ARG A 28 1.85 4.09 0.61
N LEU A 29 1.40 3.27 -0.34
CA LEU A 29 0.83 3.77 -1.59
C LEU A 29 -0.40 4.64 -1.33
N LEU A 30 -1.32 4.16 -0.50
CA LEU A 30 -2.51 4.93 -0.14
C LEU A 30 -2.13 6.25 0.53
N TRP A 31 -1.17 6.21 1.44
CA TRP A 31 -0.70 7.41 2.12
C TRP A 31 -0.11 8.43 1.15
N PHE A 32 0.79 8.01 0.26
CA PHE A 32 1.41 8.93 -0.70
C PHE A 32 0.41 9.46 -1.71
N ILE A 33 -0.55 8.67 -2.16
CA ILE A 33 -1.62 9.15 -3.04
C ILE A 33 -2.43 10.23 -2.32
N ASN A 34 -2.72 10.02 -1.04
CA ASN A 34 -3.41 11.03 -0.22
C ASN A 34 -2.60 12.33 -0.11
N GLU A 35 -1.28 12.24 -0.11
CA GLU A 35 -0.41 13.42 -0.06
C GLU A 35 -0.27 14.14 -1.40
N GLY A 36 -0.83 13.57 -2.46
CA GLY A 36 -0.82 14.20 -3.78
C GLY A 36 0.15 13.58 -4.78
N HIS A 37 0.84 12.50 -4.41
CA HIS A 37 1.72 11.79 -5.33
C HIS A 37 0.88 10.81 -6.14
N LYS A 38 0.45 11.24 -7.32
CA LYS A 38 -0.55 10.54 -8.12
C LYS A 38 0.01 9.70 -9.25
N ARG A 39 1.23 10.00 -9.70
CA ARG A 39 1.81 9.32 -10.87
C ARG A 39 2.66 8.13 -10.44
N PRO A 40 2.68 7.05 -11.25
CA PRO A 40 3.54 5.91 -10.96
C PRO A 40 5.00 6.27 -10.72
N SER A 41 5.54 7.22 -11.51
CA SER A 41 6.93 7.66 -11.33
C SER A 41 7.17 8.36 -9.99
N GLU A 42 6.19 9.13 -9.52
CA GLU A 42 6.26 9.81 -8.22
C GLU A 42 6.21 8.79 -7.08
N LEU A 43 5.30 7.82 -7.20
CA LEU A 43 5.19 6.75 -6.21
C LEU A 43 6.46 5.90 -6.16
N GLN A 44 7.07 5.62 -7.32
CA GLN A 44 8.33 4.88 -7.38
C GLN A 44 9.45 5.63 -6.66
N ARG A 45 9.51 6.96 -6.81
CA ARG A 45 10.51 7.76 -6.10
C ARG A 45 10.31 7.77 -4.60
N LYS A 46 9.05 7.70 -4.14
CA LYS A 46 8.73 7.64 -2.71
C LYS A 46 9.00 6.26 -2.11
N ILE A 47 8.97 5.22 -2.95
CA ILE A 47 9.19 3.85 -2.52
C ILE A 47 10.29 3.22 -3.39
N PRO A 48 11.54 3.67 -3.25
CA PRO A 48 12.62 3.22 -4.13
C PRO A 48 12.99 1.75 -3.94
N ASP A 49 12.64 1.15 -2.80
CA ASP A 49 12.94 -0.25 -2.52
C ASP A 49 12.03 -1.23 -3.27
N ALA A 50 10.90 -0.75 -3.78
CA ALA A 50 9.99 -1.59 -4.55
C ALA A 50 10.26 -1.44 -6.05
N THR A 51 10.12 -2.52 -6.80
CA THR A 51 10.21 -2.45 -8.26
C THR A 51 8.93 -1.80 -8.81
N ARG A 52 9.02 -1.20 -9.99
CA ARG A 52 7.86 -0.67 -10.68
C ARG A 52 6.79 -1.75 -10.89
N ARG A 53 7.22 -2.97 -11.21
CA ARG A 53 6.32 -4.09 -11.41
C ARG A 53 5.51 -4.40 -10.16
N VAL A 54 6.17 -4.49 -9.01
CA VAL A 54 5.50 -4.79 -7.73
C VAL A 54 4.52 -3.67 -7.38
N LEU A 55 4.93 -2.41 -7.55
CA LEU A 55 4.04 -1.28 -7.28
C LEU A 55 2.81 -1.31 -8.19
N ASN A 56 2.99 -1.61 -9.48
CA ASN A 56 1.87 -1.71 -10.41
C ASN A 56 0.90 -2.82 -10.03
N ILE A 57 1.40 -3.97 -9.57
CA ILE A 57 0.56 -5.07 -9.10
C ILE A 57 -0.28 -4.62 -7.91
N GLN A 58 0.34 -3.99 -6.92
CA GLN A 58 -0.38 -3.55 -5.72
C GLN A 58 -1.34 -2.40 -6.01
N LEU A 59 -0.97 -1.48 -6.90
CA LEU A 59 -1.89 -0.43 -7.36
C LEU A 59 -3.12 -1.04 -8.04
N LYS A 60 -2.92 -2.06 -8.86
CA LYS A 60 -4.04 -2.74 -9.53
C LYS A 60 -4.96 -3.40 -8.51
N GLU A 61 -4.41 -4.04 -7.48
CA GLU A 61 -5.20 -4.65 -6.43
C GLU A 61 -5.99 -3.60 -5.65
N LEU A 62 -5.37 -2.45 -5.32
CA LEU A 62 -6.07 -1.36 -4.65
C LEU A 62 -7.20 -0.80 -5.51
N GLU A 63 -6.99 -0.72 -6.82
CA GLU A 63 -8.01 -0.29 -7.77
C GLU A 63 -9.16 -1.30 -7.83
N ASP A 64 -8.84 -2.60 -7.90
CA ASP A 64 -9.83 -3.67 -7.94
C ASP A 64 -10.69 -3.70 -6.67
N HIS A 65 -10.12 -3.33 -5.53
CA HIS A 65 -10.84 -3.22 -4.27
C HIS A 65 -11.50 -1.85 -4.06
N GLU A 66 -11.52 -1.02 -5.09
CA GLU A 66 -12.22 0.27 -5.12
C GLU A 66 -11.71 1.29 -4.10
N LEU A 67 -10.45 1.16 -3.67
CA LEU A 67 -9.82 2.15 -2.78
C LEU A 67 -9.23 3.32 -3.56
N ILE A 68 -8.82 3.06 -4.80
CA ILE A 68 -8.28 4.10 -5.70
C ILE A 68 -8.91 3.98 -7.08
N THR A 69 -8.86 5.07 -7.83
CA THR A 69 -9.22 5.10 -9.25
C THR A 69 -8.00 5.47 -10.07
N LYS A 70 -7.99 4.99 -11.30
CA LYS A 70 -6.94 5.26 -12.27
C LYS A 70 -7.52 6.09 -13.41
N LYS A 71 -6.88 7.21 -13.72
CA LYS A 71 -7.25 8.04 -14.85
C LYS A 71 -6.12 8.04 -15.87
N ILE A 72 -6.46 7.73 -17.11
CA ILE A 72 -5.51 7.75 -18.22
C ILE A 72 -5.83 8.95 -19.09
N TYR A 73 -4.84 9.84 -19.28
CA TYR A 73 -4.99 11.01 -20.12
C TYR A 73 -4.52 10.67 -21.53
N PRO A 74 -5.33 11.02 -22.57
CA PRO A 74 -5.00 10.70 -23.96
C PRO A 74 -3.99 11.67 -24.57
N VAL A 75 -2.81 11.74 -23.97
CA VAL A 75 -1.68 12.54 -24.46
C VAL A 75 -0.56 11.61 -24.88
N VAL A 76 0.48 12.15 -25.52
CA VAL A 76 1.64 11.35 -26.00
C VAL A 76 2.89 11.86 -25.30
N PRO A 77 3.55 11.05 -24.48
CA PRO A 77 3.15 9.69 -24.04
C PRO A 77 1.93 9.73 -23.11
N PRO A 78 1.18 8.63 -22.97
CA PRO A 78 0.03 8.59 -22.10
C PRO A 78 0.40 8.91 -20.65
N LYS A 79 -0.46 9.69 -19.99
CA LYS A 79 -0.28 10.10 -18.61
C LYS A 79 -1.28 9.34 -17.75
N VAL A 80 -0.79 8.75 -16.66
CA VAL A 80 -1.61 7.98 -15.72
C VAL A 80 -1.57 8.68 -14.36
N GLU A 81 -2.75 8.85 -13.75
CA GLU A 81 -2.85 9.39 -12.39
C GLU A 81 -3.79 8.53 -11.55
N TYR A 82 -3.37 8.27 -10.31
CA TYR A 82 -4.18 7.56 -9.32
C TYR A 82 -4.75 8.56 -8.32
N SER A 83 -5.96 8.31 -7.86
CA SER A 83 -6.61 9.13 -6.83
C SER A 83 -7.37 8.23 -5.88
N LEU A 84 -7.52 8.66 -4.63
CA LEU A 84 -8.35 7.95 -3.67
C LEU A 84 -9.82 8.09 -4.06
N THR A 85 -10.57 6.99 -3.92
CA THR A 85 -12.04 7.07 -3.96
C THR A 85 -12.54 7.64 -2.64
N GLU A 86 -13.83 7.99 -2.57
CA GLU A 86 -14.42 8.37 -1.28
C GLU A 86 -14.27 7.26 -0.25
N PHE A 87 -14.42 5.99 -0.69
CA PHE A 87 -14.18 4.84 0.16
C PHE A 87 -12.71 4.78 0.62
N GLY A 88 -11.76 4.97 -0.30
CA GLY A 88 -10.33 4.97 0.03
C GLY A 88 -9.95 6.04 1.04
N LYS A 89 -10.61 7.20 1.00
CA LYS A 89 -10.36 8.28 1.97
C LYS A 89 -10.70 7.84 3.40
N THR A 90 -11.65 6.95 3.57
CA THR A 90 -12.08 6.51 4.90
C THR A 90 -11.01 5.72 5.65
N VAL A 91 -10.06 5.12 4.94
CA VAL A 91 -9.00 4.35 5.58
C VAL A 91 -7.80 5.22 6.00
N ILE A 92 -7.70 6.44 5.49
CA ILE A 92 -6.55 7.31 5.76
C ILE A 92 -6.36 7.62 7.26
N PRO A 93 -7.42 7.97 8.03
CA PRO A 93 -7.24 8.17 9.47
C PRO A 93 -6.70 6.94 10.21
N LEU A 94 -7.07 5.75 9.75
CA LEU A 94 -6.59 4.49 10.33
C LEU A 94 -5.10 4.29 10.03
N ILE A 95 -4.69 4.63 8.81
CA ILE A 95 -3.27 4.57 8.42
C ILE A 95 -2.45 5.58 9.25
N ALA A 96 -2.98 6.78 9.45
CA ALA A 96 -2.34 7.78 10.29
C ALA A 96 -2.15 7.27 11.72
N ALA A 97 -3.18 6.62 12.27
CA ALA A 97 -3.11 6.05 13.62
C ALA A 97 -2.04 4.95 13.71
N LEU A 98 -1.97 4.09 12.68
CA LEU A 98 -0.92 3.05 12.61
C LEU A 98 0.47 3.67 12.54
N GLY A 99 0.65 4.70 11.70
CA GLY A 99 1.91 5.41 11.59
C GLY A 99 2.34 6.05 12.90
N ASN A 100 1.39 6.68 13.59
CA ASN A 100 1.65 7.29 14.90
C ASN A 100 2.08 6.25 15.94
N TRP A 101 1.45 5.09 15.92
CA TRP A 101 1.83 4.00 16.80
C TRP A 101 3.27 3.54 16.50
N GLY A 102 3.60 3.42 15.22
CA GLY A 102 4.95 3.06 14.80
C GLY A 102 5.98 4.08 15.26
N ASP A 103 5.67 5.37 15.11
CA ASP A 103 6.57 6.45 15.52
C ASP A 103 6.78 6.48 17.04
N LYS A 104 5.72 6.29 17.81
CA LYS A 104 5.81 6.24 19.27
C LYS A 104 6.64 5.07 19.77
N ASN A 105 6.64 3.99 19.04
CA ASN A 105 7.36 2.77 19.41
C ASN A 105 8.59 2.54 18.56
N ASP A 106 9.10 3.58 17.92
CA ASP A 106 10.18 3.50 16.94
C ASP A 106 11.41 2.77 17.46
N LYS A 107 11.91 3.17 18.63
CA LYS A 107 13.13 2.58 19.19
C LYS A 107 12.95 1.09 19.50
N LEU A 108 11.84 0.72 20.12
CA LEU A 108 11.57 -0.68 20.44
C LEU A 108 11.38 -1.50 19.17
N LEU A 109 10.60 -0.99 18.22
CA LEU A 109 10.35 -1.70 16.97
C LEU A 109 11.63 -1.93 16.18
N ARG A 110 12.47 -0.89 16.04
CA ARG A 110 13.77 -1.04 15.38
C ARG A 110 14.64 -2.09 16.06
N SER A 111 14.69 -2.04 17.38
CA SER A 111 15.47 -2.97 18.17
C SER A 111 15.05 -4.42 17.93
N VAL A 112 13.75 -4.72 18.03
CA VAL A 112 13.27 -6.09 17.88
C VAL A 112 13.36 -6.57 16.43
N ILE A 113 13.14 -5.70 15.45
CA ILE A 113 13.25 -6.02 14.03
C ILE A 113 14.70 -6.36 13.68
N LEU A 114 15.65 -5.50 14.08
CA LEU A 114 17.08 -5.69 13.80
C LEU A 114 17.65 -6.90 14.54
N LYS A 115 17.20 -7.14 15.75
CA LYS A 115 17.60 -8.32 16.53
C LYS A 115 17.21 -9.61 15.81
N ARG A 116 16.00 -9.66 15.25
CA ARG A 116 15.53 -10.82 14.50
C ARG A 116 16.35 -11.03 13.23
N LEU A 117 16.64 -9.97 12.48
CA LEU A 117 17.46 -10.06 11.27
C LEU A 117 18.85 -10.58 11.58
N LYS A 118 19.46 -10.12 12.68
CA LYS A 118 20.78 -10.59 13.12
C LYS A 118 20.73 -12.08 13.44
N SER A 119 19.70 -12.54 14.14
CA SER A 119 19.50 -13.93 14.48
C SER A 119 19.36 -14.81 13.23
N GLU A 120 18.68 -14.32 12.20
CA GLU A 120 18.50 -15.07 10.94
C GLU A 120 19.79 -15.15 10.11
N THR A 121 20.74 -14.23 10.30
CA THR A 121 22.01 -14.21 9.55
C THR A 121 23.14 -14.96 10.25
N GLU A 122 22.93 -15.35 11.49
CA GLU A 122 23.88 -16.20 12.25
C GLU A 122 23.63 -17.71 11.95
#